data_00449b23f0b751899f66474e32d1b1fd
#
_entry.id   00449b23f0b751899f66474e32d1b1fd
#
_cell.length_a   1.000
_cell.length_b   1.000
_cell.length_c   1.000
_cell.angle_alpha   90.00
_cell.angle_beta   90.00
_cell.angle_gamma   90.00
#
_symmetry.space_group_name_H-M   'P 1'
#
loop_
_entity.id
_entity.type
_entity.pdbx_description
1 polymer ?
#
loop_
_entity_poly.entity_id
_entity_poly.type
_entity_poly.pdbx_seq_one_letter_code
_entity_poly.pdbx_strand_id
1 'polypeptide(L)'
;MRNAIDVMLFAAGFGTRMRPLTDSRPKPLISVAGHPLLQHAYDIAKAATNGSVIVNAHYLADQVISYVSDKNVVVSLEESRILDTGGGLKAALPLISGNVVATLNTDAVWTGANPLQTLFGGWDSHAMDALLLCIPQDRALGRTKAGDFSMSPEGRMSRGGDLVYTGAQIIRTDILHNWPEDVFSLNAVWNDIMNRGRLSGVVHRGGWCDVGHPGGIEQAEAMLREANDV
;
A
#
# COMPACT_ATOMS: atom_id res chain seq x y z
N MET A 1 -2.83 2.08 -22.50
CA MET A 1 -1.42 1.64 -22.32
C MET A 1 -1.19 1.53 -20.82
N ARG A 2 -0.45 0.48 -20.34
CA ARG A 2 -0.07 0.41 -18.93
C ARG A 2 0.93 1.52 -18.61
N ASN A 3 0.88 2.08 -17.40
CA ASN A 3 1.80 3.11 -16.96
C ASN A 3 3.20 2.51 -16.71
N ALA A 4 4.25 3.31 -16.79
CA ALA A 4 5.64 2.88 -16.53
C ALA A 4 6.12 3.28 -15.10
N ILE A 5 5.19 3.64 -14.19
CA ILE A 5 5.50 3.98 -12.80
C ILE A 5 5.85 2.69 -12.05
N ASP A 6 7.00 2.66 -11.37
CA ASP A 6 7.38 1.54 -10.50
C ASP A 6 6.43 1.43 -9.30
N VAL A 7 6.22 0.21 -8.81
CA VAL A 7 5.32 -0.08 -7.70
C VAL A 7 6.09 -0.75 -6.57
N MET A 8 6.02 -0.19 -5.36
CA MET A 8 6.56 -0.82 -4.16
C MET A 8 5.44 -1.47 -3.34
N LEU A 9 5.59 -2.75 -3.03
CA LEU A 9 4.74 -3.54 -2.15
C LEU A 9 5.35 -3.61 -0.75
N PHE A 10 4.64 -3.12 0.27
CA PHE A 10 5.11 -3.15 1.65
C PHE A 10 4.86 -4.51 2.30
N ALA A 11 5.94 -5.26 2.59
CA ALA A 11 5.87 -6.62 3.12
C ALA A 11 6.80 -6.87 4.34
N ALA A 12 7.49 -5.85 4.87
CA ALA A 12 8.49 -6.00 5.93
C ALA A 12 7.92 -6.13 7.36
N GLY A 13 6.62 -5.86 7.57
CA GLY A 13 6.01 -5.75 8.89
C GLY A 13 5.97 -7.05 9.69
N PHE A 14 6.07 -6.96 11.03
CA PHE A 14 6.00 -8.12 11.95
C PHE A 14 4.64 -8.83 11.99
N GLY A 15 3.55 -8.16 11.61
CA GLY A 15 2.21 -8.74 11.63
C GLY A 15 1.71 -9.16 13.03
N THR A 16 2.14 -8.50 14.09
CA THR A 16 1.89 -8.90 15.50
C THR A 16 0.42 -9.07 15.86
N ARG A 17 -0.48 -8.29 15.24
CA ARG A 17 -1.94 -8.41 15.44
C ARG A 17 -2.56 -9.68 14.85
N MET A 18 -1.81 -10.37 13.98
CA MET A 18 -2.22 -11.62 13.33
C MET A 18 -1.79 -12.87 14.09
N ARG A 19 -1.08 -12.74 15.23
CA ARG A 19 -0.66 -13.90 16.03
C ARG A 19 -1.86 -14.75 16.47
N PRO A 20 -1.72 -16.09 16.52
CA PRO A 20 -0.47 -16.87 16.33
C PRO A 20 -0.11 -17.16 14.86
N LEU A 21 -0.92 -16.76 13.88
CA LEU A 21 -0.70 -17.09 12.45
C LEU A 21 0.65 -16.57 11.93
N THR A 22 1.15 -15.47 12.52
CA THR A 22 2.41 -14.84 12.12
C THR A 22 3.62 -15.26 12.96
N ASP A 23 3.52 -16.23 13.84
CA ASP A 23 4.67 -16.71 14.62
C ASP A 23 5.69 -17.46 13.74
N SER A 24 5.23 -18.15 12.70
CA SER A 24 6.07 -18.95 11.77
C SER A 24 5.92 -18.56 10.30
N ARG A 25 5.06 -17.59 9.98
CA ARG A 25 4.81 -17.15 8.61
C ARG A 25 4.66 -15.63 8.58
N PRO A 26 5.34 -14.90 7.66
CA PRO A 26 5.17 -13.46 7.56
C PRO A 26 3.75 -13.12 7.10
N LYS A 27 3.18 -12.01 7.60
CA LYS A 27 1.81 -11.59 7.30
C LYS A 27 1.49 -11.55 5.79
N PRO A 28 2.38 -11.07 4.91
CA PRO A 28 2.13 -11.09 3.46
C PRO A 28 1.90 -12.48 2.86
N LEU A 29 2.32 -13.54 3.55
CA LEU A 29 2.11 -14.92 3.10
C LEU A 29 0.92 -15.62 3.79
N ILE A 30 0.12 -14.92 4.58
CA ILE A 30 -1.16 -15.42 5.08
C ILE A 30 -2.13 -15.55 3.90
N SER A 31 -2.82 -16.69 3.82
CA SER A 31 -3.75 -16.99 2.74
C SER A 31 -5.11 -16.34 2.97
N VAL A 32 -5.67 -15.77 1.92
CA VAL A 32 -7.06 -15.28 1.81
C VAL A 32 -7.60 -15.77 0.47
N ALA A 33 -8.74 -16.43 0.48
CA ALA A 33 -9.37 -17.04 -0.70
C ALA A 33 -8.39 -17.93 -1.51
N GLY A 34 -7.57 -18.72 -0.81
CA GLY A 34 -6.61 -19.65 -1.41
C GLY A 34 -5.29 -19.04 -1.90
N HIS A 35 -5.13 -17.72 -1.86
CA HIS A 35 -3.91 -17.01 -2.30
C HIS A 35 -3.28 -16.20 -1.16
N PRO A 36 -1.93 -16.14 -1.05
CA PRO A 36 -1.27 -15.23 -0.12
C PRO A 36 -1.65 -13.77 -0.36
N LEU A 37 -1.74 -12.97 0.71
CA LEU A 37 -1.99 -11.53 0.61
C LEU A 37 -1.01 -10.82 -0.34
N LEU A 38 0.26 -11.21 -0.35
CA LEU A 38 1.26 -10.70 -1.28
C LEU A 38 0.91 -11.01 -2.74
N GLN A 39 0.27 -12.17 -3.03
CA GLN A 39 -0.17 -12.50 -4.39
C GLN A 39 -1.26 -11.55 -4.86
N HIS A 40 -2.26 -11.26 -4.02
CA HIS A 40 -3.32 -10.29 -4.35
C HIS A 40 -2.72 -8.91 -4.70
N ALA A 41 -1.76 -8.43 -3.88
CA ALA A 41 -1.10 -7.15 -4.13
C ALA A 41 -0.22 -7.19 -5.40
N TYR A 42 0.50 -8.29 -5.63
CA TYR A 42 1.33 -8.48 -6.83
C TYR A 42 0.50 -8.48 -8.10
N ASP A 43 -0.63 -9.18 -8.13
CA ASP A 43 -1.52 -9.24 -9.29
C ASP A 43 -2.09 -7.85 -9.64
N ILE A 44 -2.47 -7.07 -8.62
CA ILE A 44 -2.88 -5.67 -8.77
C ILE A 44 -1.77 -4.84 -9.41
N ALA A 45 -0.54 -4.94 -8.89
CA ALA A 45 0.61 -4.20 -9.40
C ALA A 45 0.93 -4.61 -10.85
N LYS A 46 1.02 -5.92 -11.10
CA LYS A 46 1.35 -6.48 -12.42
C LYS A 46 0.31 -6.11 -13.49
N ALA A 47 -0.96 -6.02 -13.12
CA ALA A 47 -2.02 -5.59 -14.03
C ALA A 47 -1.98 -4.08 -14.34
N ALA A 48 -1.45 -3.27 -13.42
CA ALA A 48 -1.48 -1.81 -13.52
C ALA A 48 -0.26 -1.20 -14.23
N THR A 49 0.94 -1.77 -14.03
CA THR A 49 2.19 -1.15 -14.52
C THR A 49 3.01 -2.06 -15.42
N ASN A 50 3.82 -1.43 -16.30
CA ASN A 50 4.96 -2.05 -17.00
C ASN A 50 6.31 -1.69 -16.33
N GLY A 51 6.31 -0.86 -15.29
CA GLY A 51 7.47 -0.59 -14.44
C GLY A 51 7.85 -1.78 -13.58
N SER A 52 8.89 -1.60 -12.78
CA SER A 52 9.36 -2.61 -11.85
C SER A 52 8.37 -2.78 -10.68
N VAL A 53 8.22 -4.01 -10.20
CA VAL A 53 7.57 -4.31 -8.93
C VAL A 53 8.67 -4.58 -7.90
N ILE A 54 8.66 -3.81 -6.80
CA ILE A 54 9.64 -3.90 -5.72
C ILE A 54 8.90 -4.39 -4.47
N VAL A 55 9.50 -5.28 -3.70
CA VAL A 55 8.95 -5.78 -2.41
C VAL A 55 9.98 -5.55 -1.33
N ASN A 56 9.63 -4.84 -0.24
CA ASN A 56 10.53 -4.84 0.92
C ASN A 56 10.27 -6.06 1.80
N ALA A 57 11.33 -6.54 2.46
CA ALA A 57 11.26 -7.69 3.36
C ALA A 57 12.14 -7.45 4.58
N HIS A 58 11.68 -7.91 5.75
CA HIS A 58 12.43 -7.91 7.02
C HIS A 58 12.05 -9.14 7.87
N TYR A 59 10.86 -9.16 8.44
CA TYR A 59 10.42 -10.27 9.28
C TYR A 59 10.20 -11.54 8.44
N LEU A 60 10.92 -12.63 8.81
CA LEU A 60 10.94 -13.90 8.08
C LEU A 60 11.21 -13.67 6.57
N ALA A 61 12.18 -12.79 6.28
CA ALA A 61 12.48 -12.30 4.93
C ALA A 61 12.73 -13.43 3.93
N ASP A 62 13.42 -14.50 4.33
CA ASP A 62 13.71 -15.66 3.47
C ASP A 62 12.46 -16.29 2.88
N GLN A 63 11.34 -16.31 3.63
CA GLN A 63 10.08 -16.84 3.12
C GLN A 63 9.47 -15.92 2.06
N VAL A 64 9.56 -14.59 2.25
CA VAL A 64 9.09 -13.60 1.27
C VAL A 64 9.95 -13.69 -0.01
N ILE A 65 11.28 -13.70 0.14
CA ILE A 65 12.24 -13.81 -0.96
C ILE A 65 12.00 -15.09 -1.76
N SER A 66 11.86 -16.23 -1.06
CA SER A 66 11.57 -17.53 -1.71
C SER A 66 10.24 -17.48 -2.47
N TYR A 67 9.21 -16.85 -1.91
CA TYR A 67 7.89 -16.75 -2.55
C TYR A 67 7.90 -15.93 -3.84
N VAL A 68 8.75 -14.89 -3.91
CA VAL A 68 8.81 -14.01 -5.10
C VAL A 68 9.93 -14.40 -6.07
N SER A 69 10.68 -15.45 -5.81
CA SER A 69 11.88 -15.84 -6.59
C SER A 69 11.58 -16.20 -8.05
N ASP A 70 10.38 -16.70 -8.35
CA ASP A 70 9.88 -17.01 -9.69
C ASP A 70 9.12 -15.86 -10.36
N LYS A 71 8.98 -14.73 -9.66
CA LYS A 71 8.26 -13.55 -10.13
C LYS A 71 9.24 -12.47 -10.60
N ASN A 72 8.80 -11.65 -11.53
CA ASN A 72 9.58 -10.47 -11.94
C ASN A 72 9.46 -9.36 -10.89
N VAL A 73 10.13 -9.54 -9.75
CA VAL A 73 10.12 -8.68 -8.57
C VAL A 73 11.54 -8.38 -8.14
N VAL A 74 11.82 -7.13 -7.76
CA VAL A 74 13.06 -6.72 -7.11
C VAL A 74 12.86 -6.67 -5.61
N VAL A 75 13.74 -7.29 -4.82
CA VAL A 75 13.63 -7.29 -3.36
C VAL A 75 14.48 -6.19 -2.75
N SER A 76 13.88 -5.36 -1.88
CA SER A 76 14.55 -4.40 -1.00
C SER A 76 14.62 -5.00 0.41
N LEU A 77 15.78 -5.54 0.80
CA LEU A 77 15.96 -6.20 2.09
C LEU A 77 16.30 -5.17 3.19
N GLU A 78 15.51 -5.14 4.26
CA GLU A 78 15.79 -4.37 5.47
C GLU A 78 16.53 -5.28 6.48
N GLU A 79 17.86 -5.33 6.41
CA GLU A 79 18.65 -6.35 7.13
C GLU A 79 18.64 -6.16 8.64
N SER A 80 19.03 -4.99 9.13
CA SER A 80 19.38 -4.77 10.55
C SER A 80 18.20 -4.41 11.44
N ARG A 81 17.18 -3.77 10.89
CA ARG A 81 15.98 -3.28 11.60
C ARG A 81 14.87 -2.97 10.62
N ILE A 82 13.63 -3.01 11.11
CA ILE A 82 12.48 -2.51 10.36
C ILE A 82 12.57 -0.98 10.25
N LEU A 83 12.31 -0.46 9.04
CA LEU A 83 12.48 0.98 8.75
C LEU A 83 11.18 1.78 8.81
N ASP A 84 10.04 1.12 9.06
CA ASP A 84 8.69 1.68 8.86
C ASP A 84 8.45 2.06 7.38
N THR A 85 7.27 2.53 7.04
CA THR A 85 6.84 2.73 5.66
C THR A 85 7.64 3.79 4.90
N GLY A 86 7.98 4.89 5.55
CA GLY A 86 8.79 5.96 4.94
C GLY A 86 10.25 5.57 4.77
N GLY A 87 10.85 5.01 5.82
CA GLY A 87 12.24 4.55 5.78
C GLY A 87 12.42 3.38 4.81
N GLY A 88 11.49 2.41 4.78
CA GLY A 88 11.51 1.31 3.82
C GLY A 88 11.42 1.80 2.36
N LEU A 89 10.57 2.79 2.09
CA LEU A 89 10.50 3.40 0.76
C LEU A 89 11.76 4.20 0.43
N LYS A 90 12.32 4.96 1.38
CA LYS A 90 13.60 5.66 1.20
C LYS A 90 14.74 4.69 0.87
N ALA A 91 14.82 3.56 1.58
CA ALA A 91 15.83 2.53 1.32
C ALA A 91 15.70 1.88 -0.06
N ALA A 92 14.48 1.80 -0.59
CA ALA A 92 14.21 1.24 -1.91
C ALA A 92 14.44 2.23 -3.07
N LEU A 93 14.69 3.52 -2.82
CA LEU A 93 14.89 4.53 -3.89
C LEU A 93 15.92 4.16 -4.94
N PRO A 94 17.07 3.52 -4.61
CA PRO A 94 18.04 3.08 -5.62
C PRO A 94 17.50 2.05 -6.63
N LEU A 95 16.39 1.39 -6.31
CA LEU A 95 15.71 0.38 -7.14
C LEU A 95 14.58 0.98 -7.99
N ILE A 96 14.25 2.26 -7.78
CA ILE A 96 13.15 2.98 -8.43
C ILE A 96 13.72 3.83 -9.57
N SER A 97 13.16 3.66 -10.76
CA SER A 97 13.70 4.28 -11.99
C SER A 97 13.19 5.70 -12.23
N GLY A 98 12.15 6.16 -11.54
CA GLY A 98 11.51 7.45 -11.81
C GLY A 98 11.53 8.40 -10.63
N ASN A 99 11.03 9.62 -10.86
CA ASN A 99 10.81 10.63 -9.82
C ASN A 99 9.45 10.48 -9.10
N VAL A 100 8.70 9.43 -9.42
CA VAL A 100 7.39 9.08 -8.88
C VAL A 100 7.33 7.57 -8.69
N VAL A 101 6.77 7.12 -7.57
CA VAL A 101 6.55 5.71 -7.27
C VAL A 101 5.13 5.51 -6.74
N ALA A 102 4.49 4.42 -7.13
CA ALA A 102 3.27 3.97 -6.46
C ALA A 102 3.63 2.99 -5.33
N THR A 103 2.90 3.03 -4.24
CA THR A 103 3.05 2.04 -3.16
C THR A 103 1.73 1.35 -2.88
N LEU A 104 1.80 0.09 -2.45
CA LEU A 104 0.65 -0.70 -2.08
C LEU A 104 0.99 -1.56 -0.85
N ASN A 105 0.16 -1.49 0.18
CA ASN A 105 0.24 -2.39 1.30
C ASN A 105 -0.18 -3.80 0.86
N THR A 106 0.49 -4.81 1.44
CA THR A 106 0.20 -6.23 1.16
C THR A 106 -0.73 -6.86 2.21
N ASP A 107 -1.49 -6.08 2.93
CA ASP A 107 -2.35 -6.54 4.01
C ASP A 107 -3.84 -6.23 3.80
N ALA A 108 -4.22 -5.93 2.57
CA ALA A 108 -5.61 -5.70 2.19
C ALA A 108 -5.98 -6.43 0.90
N VAL A 109 -7.27 -6.73 0.73
CA VAL A 109 -7.85 -7.23 -0.51
C VAL A 109 -8.83 -6.23 -1.08
N TRP A 110 -9.08 -6.31 -2.38
CA TRP A 110 -9.78 -5.31 -3.15
C TRP A 110 -10.79 -5.95 -4.11
N THR A 111 -11.88 -5.24 -4.38
CA THR A 111 -12.81 -5.57 -5.48
C THR A 111 -13.09 -4.34 -6.33
N GLY A 112 -13.62 -4.54 -7.54
CA GLY A 112 -13.91 -3.46 -8.48
C GLY A 112 -12.69 -3.00 -9.26
N ALA A 113 -12.57 -1.69 -9.53
CA ALA A 113 -11.48 -1.13 -10.33
C ALA A 113 -10.13 -1.33 -9.65
N ASN A 114 -9.08 -1.59 -10.46
CA ASN A 114 -7.71 -1.70 -9.95
C ASN A 114 -7.29 -0.40 -9.23
N PRO A 115 -6.90 -0.47 -7.93
CA PRO A 115 -6.58 0.71 -7.12
C PRO A 115 -5.43 1.54 -7.69
N LEU A 116 -4.40 0.90 -8.26
CA LEU A 116 -3.27 1.58 -8.86
C LEU A 116 -3.65 2.28 -10.17
N GLN A 117 -4.52 1.68 -10.98
CA GLN A 117 -5.04 2.35 -12.19
C GLN A 117 -5.88 3.58 -11.83
N THR A 118 -6.65 3.53 -10.74
CA THR A 118 -7.38 4.69 -10.21
C THR A 118 -6.42 5.81 -9.82
N LEU A 119 -5.32 5.48 -9.12
CA LEU A 119 -4.28 6.43 -8.76
C LEU A 119 -3.58 7.01 -9.99
N PHE A 120 -3.20 6.17 -10.96
CA PHE A 120 -2.52 6.63 -12.18
C PHE A 120 -3.40 7.58 -13.01
N GLY A 121 -4.71 7.33 -13.04
CA GLY A 121 -5.67 8.21 -13.72
C GLY A 121 -5.91 9.54 -13.03
N GLY A 122 -5.71 9.61 -11.70
CA GLY A 122 -5.89 10.82 -10.90
C GLY A 122 -4.61 11.62 -10.63
N TRP A 123 -3.44 11.11 -11.03
CA TRP A 123 -2.16 11.74 -10.74
C TRP A 123 -1.88 12.96 -11.63
N ASP A 124 -1.61 14.09 -10.98
CA ASP A 124 -1.11 15.33 -11.63
C ASP A 124 0.17 15.81 -10.94
N SER A 125 1.31 15.60 -11.58
CA SER A 125 2.64 15.97 -11.06
C SER A 125 2.84 17.49 -10.88
N HIS A 126 2.02 18.33 -11.51
CA HIS A 126 2.07 19.78 -11.35
C HIS A 126 1.29 20.25 -10.12
N ALA A 127 0.20 19.56 -9.78
CA ALA A 127 -0.70 19.96 -8.71
C ALA A 127 -0.41 19.30 -7.36
N MET A 128 0.23 18.11 -7.34
CA MET A 128 0.37 17.31 -6.13
C MET A 128 1.77 16.69 -5.99
N ASP A 129 2.16 16.42 -4.75
CA ASP A 129 3.39 15.72 -4.38
C ASP A 129 3.10 14.28 -3.90
N ALA A 130 1.87 14.04 -3.41
CA ALA A 130 1.35 12.69 -3.19
C ALA A 130 -0.16 12.66 -3.45
N LEU A 131 -0.64 11.49 -3.91
CA LEU A 131 -2.05 11.16 -4.11
C LEU A 131 -2.37 9.90 -3.32
N LEU A 132 -3.26 10.01 -2.34
CA LEU A 132 -3.70 8.89 -1.50
C LEU A 132 -5.00 8.28 -2.05
N LEU A 133 -5.08 6.95 -2.10
CA LEU A 133 -6.34 6.27 -2.35
C LEU A 133 -7.04 6.02 -1.02
N CYS A 134 -8.26 6.51 -0.91
CA CYS A 134 -9.07 6.42 0.30
C CYS A 134 -10.39 5.70 0.04
N ILE A 135 -11.02 5.24 1.12
CA ILE A 135 -12.38 4.69 1.09
C ILE A 135 -13.18 5.33 2.23
N PRO A 136 -14.50 5.58 2.08
CA PRO A 136 -15.35 6.00 3.19
C PRO A 136 -15.31 4.99 4.34
N GLN A 137 -15.32 5.48 5.57
CA GLN A 137 -15.18 4.65 6.78
C GLN A 137 -16.27 3.58 6.88
N ASP A 138 -17.48 3.88 6.50
CA ASP A 138 -18.64 2.97 6.49
C ASP A 138 -18.49 1.80 5.48
N ARG A 139 -17.54 1.90 4.55
CA ARG A 139 -17.20 0.88 3.54
C ARG A 139 -15.84 0.21 3.80
N ALA A 140 -15.10 0.64 4.82
CA ALA A 140 -13.79 0.10 5.17
C ALA A 140 -13.93 -1.16 6.03
N LEU A 141 -13.95 -2.34 5.42
CA LEU A 141 -14.03 -3.61 6.14
C LEU A 141 -12.71 -3.95 6.85
N GLY A 142 -12.80 -4.71 7.94
CA GLY A 142 -11.63 -5.14 8.73
C GLY A 142 -10.99 -4.03 9.59
N ARG A 143 -11.52 -2.80 9.54
CA ARG A 143 -10.98 -1.66 10.28
C ARG A 143 -11.94 -1.21 11.38
N THR A 144 -11.39 -0.98 12.58
CA THR A 144 -12.15 -0.55 13.75
C THR A 144 -11.87 0.90 14.18
N LYS A 145 -10.84 1.54 13.60
CA LYS A 145 -10.47 2.93 13.92
C LYS A 145 -11.29 3.92 13.10
N ALA A 146 -11.44 5.13 13.62
CA ALA A 146 -11.99 6.27 12.90
C ALA A 146 -11.23 6.55 11.59
N GLY A 147 -11.81 7.35 10.70
CA GLY A 147 -11.17 7.76 9.46
C GLY A 147 -9.88 8.56 9.71
N ASP A 148 -9.03 8.57 8.73
CA ASP A 148 -7.70 9.19 8.81
C ASP A 148 -7.70 10.62 8.28
N PHE A 149 -8.59 10.90 7.30
CA PHE A 149 -8.60 12.13 6.52
C PHE A 149 -10.00 12.61 6.19
N SER A 150 -10.09 13.90 5.90
CA SER A 150 -11.16 14.53 5.13
C SER A 150 -10.59 15.06 3.81
N MET A 151 -11.47 15.29 2.82
CA MET A 151 -11.07 15.75 1.49
C MET A 151 -11.98 16.90 1.04
N SER A 152 -11.37 17.98 0.55
CA SER A 152 -12.12 19.10 -0.03
C SER A 152 -12.71 18.74 -1.41
N PRO A 153 -13.66 19.53 -1.96
CA PRO A 153 -14.17 19.34 -3.32
C PRO A 153 -13.09 19.31 -4.40
N GLU A 154 -11.97 20.01 -4.19
CA GLU A 154 -10.82 20.06 -5.09
C GLU A 154 -9.84 18.88 -4.89
N GLY A 155 -10.18 17.93 -4.00
CA GLY A 155 -9.36 16.75 -3.74
C GLY A 155 -8.22 16.96 -2.74
N ARG A 156 -8.15 18.10 -2.03
CA ARG A 156 -7.10 18.36 -1.04
C ARG A 156 -7.39 17.64 0.28
N MET A 157 -6.36 17.02 0.83
CA MET A 157 -6.48 16.23 2.07
C MET A 157 -6.18 17.05 3.31
N SER A 158 -6.91 16.76 4.39
CA SER A 158 -6.62 17.23 5.75
C SER A 158 -6.82 16.10 6.75
N ARG A 159 -6.17 16.16 7.93
CA ARG A 159 -6.27 15.12 8.97
C ARG A 159 -7.64 15.12 9.61
N GLY A 160 -8.06 13.90 10.00
CA GLY A 160 -9.39 13.66 10.59
C GLY A 160 -10.47 13.58 9.53
N GLY A 161 -11.66 13.12 9.93
CA GLY A 161 -12.79 12.93 9.03
C GLY A 161 -13.14 11.45 8.82
N ASP A 162 -13.83 11.16 7.75
CA ASP A 162 -14.48 9.87 7.49
C ASP A 162 -13.83 9.05 6.36
N LEU A 163 -12.71 9.52 5.82
CA LEU A 163 -11.94 8.78 4.83
C LEU A 163 -10.82 7.97 5.46
N VAL A 164 -10.75 6.70 5.12
CA VAL A 164 -9.73 5.75 5.53
C VAL A 164 -8.69 5.63 4.41
N TYR A 165 -7.40 5.80 4.73
CA TYR A 165 -6.31 5.49 3.81
C TYR A 165 -6.21 3.98 3.61
N THR A 166 -6.24 3.56 2.37
CA THR A 166 -6.34 2.15 1.98
C THR A 166 -5.02 1.41 1.88
N GLY A 167 -3.89 2.09 2.11
CA GLY A 167 -2.56 1.51 1.89
C GLY A 167 -2.04 1.67 0.45
N ALA A 168 -2.75 2.40 -0.42
CA ALA A 168 -2.33 2.65 -1.80
C ALA A 168 -2.12 4.14 -2.05
N GLN A 169 -0.98 4.53 -2.66
CA GLN A 169 -0.67 5.91 -3.01
C GLN A 169 0.28 6.02 -4.20
N ILE A 170 0.40 7.23 -4.74
CA ILE A 170 1.52 7.70 -5.54
C ILE A 170 2.23 8.81 -4.77
N ILE A 171 3.56 8.83 -4.81
CA ILE A 171 4.37 9.85 -4.14
C ILE A 171 5.61 10.19 -4.97
N ARG A 172 6.06 11.44 -4.89
CA ARG A 172 7.32 11.90 -5.48
C ARG A 172 8.50 11.37 -4.69
N THR A 173 9.51 10.85 -5.37
CA THR A 173 10.70 10.26 -4.77
C THR A 173 11.70 11.30 -4.26
N ASP A 174 11.76 12.49 -4.87
CA ASP A 174 12.69 13.56 -4.47
C ASP A 174 12.48 14.07 -3.04
N ILE A 175 11.26 14.00 -2.52
CA ILE A 175 10.94 14.35 -1.14
C ILE A 175 11.65 13.43 -0.15
N LEU A 176 11.77 12.15 -0.49
CA LEU A 176 12.35 11.12 0.38
C LEU A 176 13.88 11.11 0.34
N HIS A 177 14.49 11.51 -0.78
CA HIS A 177 15.96 11.58 -0.90
C HIS A 177 16.60 12.45 0.19
N ASN A 178 15.95 13.56 0.54
CA ASN A 178 16.46 14.53 1.53
C ASN A 178 15.80 14.38 2.90
N TRP A 179 15.00 13.32 3.13
CA TRP A 179 14.38 13.11 4.44
C TRP A 179 15.44 12.77 5.47
N PRO A 180 15.46 13.45 6.64
CA PRO A 180 16.62 13.39 7.54
C PRO A 180 16.74 12.04 8.26
N GLU A 181 15.62 11.39 8.59
CA GLU A 181 15.61 10.13 9.32
C GLU A 181 15.72 8.94 8.35
N ASP A 182 16.22 7.79 8.89
CA ASP A 182 16.21 6.51 8.18
C ASP A 182 15.04 5.61 8.61
N VAL A 183 14.51 5.80 9.84
CA VAL A 183 13.36 5.06 10.35
C VAL A 183 12.24 6.05 10.61
N PHE A 184 11.23 6.04 9.76
CA PHE A 184 10.09 6.95 9.87
C PHE A 184 8.88 6.43 9.12
N SER A 185 7.69 6.89 9.54
CA SER A 185 6.42 6.60 8.87
C SER A 185 6.16 7.60 7.74
N LEU A 186 5.55 7.15 6.66
CA LEU A 186 5.00 8.02 5.61
C LEU A 186 4.00 9.06 6.13
N ASN A 187 3.42 8.84 7.32
CA ASN A 187 2.59 9.85 7.97
C ASN A 187 3.32 11.17 8.21
N ALA A 188 4.63 11.13 8.54
CA ALA A 188 5.43 12.35 8.71
C ALA A 188 5.58 13.10 7.38
N VAL A 189 5.83 12.36 6.30
CA VAL A 189 5.94 12.90 4.94
C VAL A 189 4.62 13.51 4.48
N TRP A 190 3.50 12.82 4.70
CA TRP A 190 2.17 13.36 4.36
C TRP A 190 1.84 14.64 5.12
N ASN A 191 2.24 14.76 6.40
CA ASN A 191 2.03 15.99 7.16
C ASN A 191 2.81 17.17 6.52
N ASP A 192 4.06 16.95 6.10
CA ASP A 192 4.86 17.97 5.42
C ASP A 192 4.24 18.35 4.06
N ILE A 193 3.87 17.38 3.23
CA ILE A 193 3.22 17.60 1.93
C ILE A 193 1.88 18.35 2.11
N MET A 194 1.10 17.97 3.13
CA MET A 194 -0.19 18.58 3.45
C MET A 194 -0.03 20.05 3.87
N ASN A 195 0.98 20.37 4.69
CA ASN A 195 1.29 21.75 5.10
C ASN A 195 1.64 22.64 3.89
N ARG A 196 2.16 22.07 2.82
CA ARG A 196 2.43 22.75 1.55
C ARG A 196 1.21 22.78 0.62
N GLY A 197 0.09 22.21 1.04
CA GLY A 197 -1.14 22.13 0.24
C GLY A 197 -1.01 21.23 -0.99
N ARG A 198 -0.11 20.24 -0.99
CA ARG A 198 0.18 19.39 -2.14
C ARG A 198 -0.15 17.90 -1.91
N LEU A 199 -0.85 17.56 -0.80
CA LEU A 199 -1.43 16.24 -0.55
C LEU A 199 -2.84 16.18 -1.12
N SER A 200 -3.08 15.27 -2.05
CA SER A 200 -4.39 15.04 -2.65
C SER A 200 -4.90 13.62 -2.37
N GLY A 201 -6.19 13.42 -2.54
CA GLY A 201 -6.86 12.13 -2.37
C GLY A 201 -7.79 11.80 -3.53
N VAL A 202 -8.06 10.53 -3.69
CA VAL A 202 -9.09 9.99 -4.57
C VAL A 202 -9.82 8.85 -3.87
N VAL A 203 -11.12 8.70 -4.13
CA VAL A 203 -11.94 7.68 -3.46
C VAL A 203 -12.04 6.42 -4.32
N HIS A 204 -11.71 5.28 -3.71
CA HIS A 204 -11.97 3.97 -4.28
C HIS A 204 -13.48 3.66 -4.26
N ARG A 205 -14.02 3.23 -5.39
CA ARG A 205 -15.46 2.95 -5.54
C ARG A 205 -15.82 1.48 -5.35
N GLY A 206 -14.84 0.58 -5.40
CA GLY A 206 -14.99 -0.85 -5.12
C GLY A 206 -14.98 -1.19 -3.64
N GLY A 207 -14.86 -2.48 -3.31
CA GLY A 207 -14.67 -2.97 -1.95
C GLY A 207 -13.19 -2.95 -1.55
N TRP A 208 -12.95 -2.83 -0.25
CA TRP A 208 -11.65 -2.90 0.37
C TRP A 208 -11.78 -3.51 1.79
N CYS A 209 -10.89 -4.43 2.13
CA CYS A 209 -10.84 -5.05 3.44
C CYS A 209 -9.41 -5.10 3.98
N ASP A 210 -9.17 -4.48 5.16
CA ASP A 210 -7.91 -4.62 5.92
C ASP A 210 -7.88 -6.00 6.59
N VAL A 211 -6.89 -6.82 6.26
CA VAL A 211 -6.63 -8.10 6.90
C VAL A 211 -5.61 -7.89 8.04
N GLY A 212 -5.96 -7.00 8.96
CA GLY A 212 -5.11 -6.58 10.08
C GLY A 212 -5.14 -7.49 11.30
N HIS A 213 -6.11 -8.42 11.40
CA HIS A 213 -6.29 -9.40 12.47
C HIS A 213 -6.94 -10.68 11.91
N PRO A 214 -6.93 -11.82 12.65
CA PRO A 214 -7.44 -13.10 12.12
C PRO A 214 -8.88 -13.04 11.59
N GLY A 215 -9.79 -12.36 12.27
CA GLY A 215 -11.18 -12.18 11.80
C GLY A 215 -11.32 -11.37 10.51
N GLY A 216 -10.30 -10.62 10.11
CA GLY A 216 -10.26 -9.91 8.84
C GLY A 216 -10.15 -10.86 7.62
N ILE A 217 -9.66 -12.08 7.82
CA ILE A 217 -9.59 -13.11 6.76
C ILE A 217 -11.00 -13.48 6.28
N GLU A 218 -11.89 -13.82 7.22
CA GLU A 218 -13.27 -14.21 6.91
C GLU A 218 -14.04 -13.07 6.22
N GLN A 219 -13.84 -11.83 6.69
CA GLN A 219 -14.47 -10.64 6.09
C GLN A 219 -13.96 -10.39 4.67
N ALA A 220 -12.65 -10.54 4.44
CA ALA A 220 -12.03 -10.41 3.13
C ALA A 220 -12.55 -11.47 2.15
N GLU A 221 -12.64 -12.73 2.60
CA GLU A 221 -13.16 -13.83 1.79
C GLU A 221 -14.64 -13.68 1.46
N ALA A 222 -15.46 -13.17 2.41
CA ALA A 222 -16.87 -12.86 2.16
C ALA A 222 -17.01 -11.80 1.08
N MET A 223 -16.28 -10.67 1.21
CA MET A 223 -16.28 -9.59 0.22
C MET A 223 -15.86 -10.08 -1.18
N LEU A 224 -14.83 -10.94 -1.27
CA LEU A 224 -14.35 -11.48 -2.54
C LEU A 224 -15.40 -12.43 -3.19
N ARG A 225 -16.09 -13.25 -2.40
CA ARG A 225 -17.17 -14.13 -2.91
C ARG A 225 -18.32 -13.30 -3.47
N GLU A 226 -18.81 -12.32 -2.70
CA GLU A 226 -19.91 -11.43 -3.14
C GLU A 226 -19.59 -10.71 -4.45
N ALA A 227 -18.33 -10.30 -4.66
CA ALA A 227 -17.90 -9.63 -5.88
C ALA A 227 -17.80 -10.56 -7.10
N ASN A 228 -17.61 -11.88 -6.89
CA ASN A 228 -17.53 -12.87 -7.97
C ASN A 228 -18.91 -13.44 -8.36
N ASP A 229 -19.94 -13.27 -7.50
CA ASP A 229 -21.31 -13.73 -7.73
C ASP A 229 -22.18 -12.71 -8.51
N VAL A 230 -21.63 -11.53 -8.84
CA VAL A 230 -22.24 -10.44 -9.62
C VAL A 230 -21.62 -10.36 -11.01
#